data_54258f92936a33ebd6be122481af4f26
#
_entry.id   54258f92936a33ebd6be122481af4f26
#
_cell.length_a   1.000
_cell.length_b   1.000
_cell.length_c   1.000
_cell.angle_alpha   90.00
_cell.angle_beta   90.00
_cell.angle_gamma   90.00
#
_symmetry.space_group_name_H-M   'P 1'
#
loop_
_entity.id
_entity.type
_entity.pdbx_description
1 polymer ?
#
loop_
_entity_poly.entity_id
_entity_poly.type
_entity_poly.pdbx_seq_one_letter_code
_entity_poly.pdbx_strand_id
1 'polypeptide(L)'
;MIAAEWIAKEDIPKYRLARASEDHTGELQEKLHGALRLGNEFKSKAVITFQTLDGPKRVETTVWTLTDDCLQIKNGIVLPLGSLLDIDY
;
A
#
# COMPACT_ATOMS: atom_id res chain seq x y z
N MET A 1 7.31 8.65 13.36
CA MET A 1 7.94 7.66 12.48
C MET A 1 7.29 6.30 12.68
N ILE A 2 6.87 5.65 11.61
CA ILE A 2 6.26 4.34 11.68
C ILE A 2 7.36 3.28 11.57
N ALA A 3 7.50 2.46 12.60
CA ALA A 3 8.40 1.33 12.57
C ALA A 3 7.64 0.14 11.97
N ALA A 4 7.96 -0.19 10.72
CA ALA A 4 7.28 -1.24 9.99
C ALA A 4 8.28 -2.29 9.52
N GLU A 5 7.88 -3.56 9.64
CA GLU A 5 8.69 -4.67 9.17
C GLU A 5 8.58 -4.78 7.64
N TRP A 6 9.71 -4.98 6.99
CA TRP A 6 9.73 -5.25 5.55
C TRP A 6 9.28 -6.69 5.28
N ILE A 7 8.36 -6.84 4.34
CA ILE A 7 7.91 -8.15 3.89
C ILE A 7 7.94 -8.21 2.37
N ALA A 8 7.93 -9.41 1.81
CA ALA A 8 7.78 -9.60 0.38
C ALA A 8 6.31 -9.46 0.00
N LYS A 9 6.02 -8.97 -1.21
CA LYS A 9 4.63 -8.82 -1.67
C LYS A 9 3.89 -10.15 -1.66
N GLU A 10 4.58 -11.26 -1.90
CA GLU A 10 4.00 -12.59 -1.87
C GLU A 10 3.54 -13.02 -0.48
N ASP A 11 4.05 -12.36 0.55
CA ASP A 11 3.69 -12.66 1.93
C ASP A 11 2.44 -11.90 2.39
N ILE A 12 2.01 -10.89 1.65
CA ILE A 12 0.84 -10.09 2.03
C ILE A 12 -0.40 -10.95 2.34
N PRO A 13 -0.74 -11.97 1.51
CA PRO A 13 -1.91 -12.81 1.80
C PRO A 13 -1.81 -13.62 3.09
N LYS A 14 -0.61 -13.76 3.65
CA LYS A 14 -0.41 -14.51 4.90
C LYS A 14 -0.80 -13.68 6.13
N TYR A 15 -0.92 -12.36 5.96
CA TYR A 15 -1.25 -11.45 7.05
C TYR A 15 -2.72 -11.07 6.98
N ARG A 16 -3.32 -10.83 8.14
CA ARG A 16 -4.65 -10.27 8.20
C ARG A 16 -4.52 -8.76 8.23
N LEU A 17 -5.09 -8.12 7.21
CA LEU A 17 -5.06 -6.67 7.12
C LEU A 17 -6.01 -6.07 8.17
N ALA A 18 -5.56 -5.03 8.82
CA ALA A 18 -6.32 -4.31 9.82
C ALA A 18 -6.54 -2.88 9.37
N ARG A 19 -7.61 -2.27 9.83
CA ARG A 19 -7.85 -0.86 9.57
C ARG A 19 -6.83 -0.03 10.36
N ALA A 20 -6.26 0.99 9.71
CA ALA A 20 -5.38 1.93 10.40
C ALA A 20 -6.16 2.64 11.51
N SER A 21 -5.48 2.99 12.61
CA SER A 21 -6.11 3.68 13.74
C SER A 21 -6.69 5.03 13.32
N GLU A 22 -6.11 5.67 12.31
CA GLU A 22 -6.62 6.88 11.70
C GLU A 22 -6.78 6.66 10.21
N ASP A 23 -7.79 7.29 9.61
CA ASP A 23 -8.00 7.21 8.17
C ASP A 23 -7.07 8.19 7.47
N HIS A 24 -6.06 7.66 6.80
CA HIS A 24 -5.09 8.46 6.06
C HIS A 24 -5.44 8.62 4.58
N THR A 25 -6.59 8.10 4.14
CA THR A 25 -6.95 8.10 2.72
C THR A 25 -6.90 9.49 2.11
N GLY A 26 -7.46 10.49 2.80
CA GLY A 26 -7.44 11.87 2.33
C GLY A 26 -6.04 12.44 2.17
N GLU A 27 -5.17 12.14 3.13
CA GLU A 27 -3.79 12.61 3.11
C GLU A 27 -2.96 11.91 2.04
N LEU A 28 -3.31 10.67 1.72
CA LEU A 28 -2.55 9.85 0.78
C LEU A 28 -3.04 9.94 -0.66
N GLN A 29 -4.16 10.62 -0.93
CA GLN A 29 -4.74 10.69 -2.27
C GLN A 29 -3.72 11.11 -3.32
N GLU A 30 -3.00 12.18 -3.07
CA GLU A 30 -2.03 12.70 -4.01
C GLU A 30 -0.88 11.71 -4.23
N LYS A 31 -0.40 11.10 -3.16
CA LYS A 31 0.66 10.09 -3.25
C LYS A 31 0.17 8.83 -3.96
N LEU A 32 -1.08 8.43 -3.72
CA LEU A 32 -1.68 7.27 -4.39
C LEU A 32 -1.74 7.48 -5.90
N HIS A 33 -2.20 8.65 -6.34
CA HIS A 33 -2.28 8.97 -7.76
C HIS A 33 -0.88 9.07 -8.38
N GLY A 34 0.08 9.65 -7.67
CA GLY A 34 1.46 9.71 -8.12
C GLY A 34 2.09 8.33 -8.28
N ALA A 35 1.88 7.46 -7.31
CA ALA A 35 2.40 6.09 -7.36
C ALA A 35 1.77 5.29 -8.50
N LEU A 36 0.46 5.46 -8.71
CA LEU A 36 -0.26 4.82 -9.81
C LEU A 36 0.29 5.26 -11.16
N ARG A 37 0.45 6.56 -11.33
CA ARG A 37 0.97 7.14 -12.58
C ARG A 37 2.37 6.63 -12.89
N LEU A 38 3.27 6.66 -11.91
CA LEU A 38 4.64 6.19 -12.10
C LEU A 38 4.68 4.69 -12.38
N GLY A 39 3.82 3.92 -11.72
CA GLY A 39 3.73 2.49 -11.96
C GLY A 39 3.26 2.17 -13.36
N ASN A 40 2.26 2.90 -13.87
CA ASN A 40 1.72 2.67 -15.21
C ASN A 40 2.64 3.16 -16.32
N GLU A 41 3.25 4.34 -16.15
CA GLU A 41 4.09 4.93 -17.19
C GLU A 41 5.51 4.38 -17.21
N PHE A 42 6.07 4.11 -16.04
CA PHE A 42 7.49 3.76 -15.91
C PHE A 42 7.72 2.44 -15.20
N LYS A 43 6.68 1.75 -14.78
CA LYS A 43 6.77 0.52 -13.97
C LYS A 43 7.62 0.71 -12.72
N SER A 44 7.60 1.92 -12.17
CA SER A 44 8.35 2.26 -10.97
C SER A 44 7.76 1.57 -9.75
N LYS A 45 8.63 1.27 -8.79
CA LYS A 45 8.19 0.68 -7.53
C LYS A 45 7.89 1.76 -6.51
N ALA A 46 6.90 1.52 -5.68
CA ALA A 46 6.56 2.36 -4.54
C ALA A 46 6.69 1.55 -3.26
N VAL A 47 7.00 2.23 -2.17
CA VAL A 47 7.04 1.62 -0.84
C VAL A 47 5.70 1.90 -0.17
N ILE A 48 4.98 0.84 0.16
CA ILE A 48 3.65 0.94 0.76
C ILE A 48 3.72 0.43 2.18
N THR A 49 3.30 1.27 3.14
CA THR A 49 3.20 0.89 4.55
C THR A 49 1.72 0.71 4.87
N PHE A 50 1.37 -0.43 5.44
CA PHE A 50 -0.02 -0.77 5.75
C PHE A 50 -0.12 -1.48 7.10
N GLN A 51 -1.33 -1.47 7.67
CA GLN A 51 -1.58 -2.05 8.98
C GLN A 51 -2.07 -3.48 8.86
N THR A 52 -1.50 -4.37 9.68
CA THR A 52 -2.00 -5.73 9.84
C THR A 52 -2.28 -5.99 11.32
N LEU A 53 -2.89 -7.14 11.63
CA LEU A 53 -3.11 -7.54 13.01
C LEU A 53 -1.79 -7.80 13.75
N ASP A 54 -0.72 -8.09 13.00
CA ASP A 54 0.62 -8.30 13.56
C ASP A 54 1.45 -7.01 13.62
N GLY A 55 0.83 -5.86 13.35
CA GLY A 55 1.50 -4.57 13.33
C GLY A 55 1.69 -4.03 11.93
N PRO A 56 2.30 -2.84 11.79
CA PRO A 56 2.53 -2.25 10.48
C PRO A 56 3.58 -3.03 9.68
N LYS A 57 3.34 -3.17 8.39
CA LYS A 57 4.23 -3.86 7.45
C LYS A 57 4.53 -2.94 6.29
N ARG A 58 5.66 -3.16 5.63
CA ARG A 58 6.12 -2.35 4.52
C ARG A 58 6.51 -3.25 3.36
N VAL A 59 6.07 -2.89 2.16
CA VAL A 59 6.35 -3.66 0.95
C VAL A 59 6.75 -2.72 -0.17
N GLU A 60 7.68 -3.16 -1.03
CA GLU A 60 8.08 -2.42 -2.22
C GLU A 60 7.52 -3.15 -3.44
N THR A 61 6.70 -2.46 -4.22
CA THR A 61 6.03 -3.07 -5.37
C THR A 61 5.50 -2.00 -6.32
N THR A 62 5.09 -2.42 -7.51
CA THR A 62 4.48 -1.53 -8.49
C THR A 62 2.98 -1.46 -8.27
N VAL A 63 2.44 -0.25 -8.29
CA VAL A 63 1.00 -0.01 -8.19
C VAL A 63 0.39 -0.17 -9.58
N TRP A 64 -0.63 -1.03 -9.70
CA TRP A 64 -1.31 -1.30 -10.97
C TRP A 64 -2.62 -0.52 -11.13
N THR A 65 -3.43 -0.49 -10.11
CA THR A 65 -4.77 0.09 -10.19
C THR A 65 -5.18 0.68 -8.85
N LEU A 66 -5.91 1.76 -8.91
CA LEU A 66 -6.49 2.43 -7.74
C LEU A 66 -7.98 2.57 -7.94
N THR A 67 -8.76 2.11 -6.97
CA THR A 67 -10.21 2.32 -6.93
C THR A 67 -10.55 3.19 -5.72
N ASP A 68 -11.83 3.46 -5.52
CA ASP A 68 -12.28 4.26 -4.38
C ASP A 68 -12.03 3.56 -3.04
N ASP A 69 -11.93 2.24 -3.05
CA ASP A 69 -11.82 1.45 -1.82
C ASP A 69 -10.48 0.73 -1.67
N CYS A 70 -9.79 0.48 -2.77
CA CYS A 70 -8.66 -0.45 -2.78
C CYS A 70 -7.52 0.02 -3.67
N LEU A 71 -6.34 -0.48 -3.35
CA LEU A 71 -5.14 -0.33 -4.16
C LEU A 71 -4.74 -1.72 -4.65
N GLN A 72 -4.62 -1.90 -5.96
CA GLN A 72 -4.15 -3.15 -6.54
C GLN A 72 -2.68 -3.01 -6.94
N ILE A 73 -1.87 -3.94 -6.48
CA ILE A 73 -0.44 -3.96 -6.78
C ILE A 73 -0.10 -5.15 -7.64
N LYS A 74 1.17 -5.28 -8.02
CA LYS A 74 1.66 -6.36 -8.86
C LYS A 74 1.20 -7.72 -8.35
N ASN A 75 0.92 -8.64 -9.26
CA ASN A 75 0.38 -9.98 -9.00
C ASN A 75 -1.09 -10.00 -8.57
N GLY A 76 -1.80 -8.87 -8.73
CA GLY A 76 -3.23 -8.81 -8.43
C GLY A 76 -3.56 -8.74 -6.94
N ILE A 77 -2.58 -8.46 -6.10
CA ILE A 77 -2.82 -8.33 -4.67
C ILE A 77 -3.53 -7.00 -4.40
N VAL A 78 -4.56 -7.04 -3.58
CA VAL A 78 -5.39 -5.88 -3.28
C VAL A 78 -5.21 -5.47 -1.82
N LEU A 79 -4.97 -4.17 -1.60
CA LEU A 79 -4.85 -3.59 -0.27
C LEU A 79 -5.99 -2.59 -0.05
N PRO A 80 -6.79 -2.74 1.01
CA PRO A 80 -7.83 -1.76 1.33
C PRO A 80 -7.20 -0.39 1.65
N LEU A 81 -7.77 0.69 1.13
CA LEU A 81 -7.25 2.02 1.42
C LEU A 81 -7.27 2.36 2.91
N GLY A 82 -8.25 1.84 3.63
CA GLY A 82 -8.35 2.06 5.09
C GLY A 82 -7.23 1.41 5.90
N SER A 83 -6.48 0.50 5.30
CA SER A 83 -5.32 -0.14 5.95
C SER A 83 -4.01 0.58 5.66
N LEU A 84 -3.99 1.51 4.74
CA LEU A 84 -2.77 2.19 4.33
C LEU A 84 -2.32 3.20 5.37
N LEU A 85 -1.03 3.20 5.68
CA LEU A 85 -0.42 4.15 6.61
C LEU A 85 0.42 5.18 5.89
N ASP A 86 1.11 4.78 4.82
CA ASP A 86 1.94 5.69 4.04
C ASP A 86 2.29 5.07 2.69
N ILE A 87 2.61 5.94 1.72
CA ILE A 87 3.13 5.54 0.41
C ILE A 87 4.29 6.46 0.09
N ASP A 88 5.39 5.86 -0.36
CA ASP A 88 6.58 6.59 -0.75
C ASP A 88 7.06 6.06 -2.10
N TYR A 89 7.45 6.99 -2.99
CA TYR A 89 7.87 6.62 -4.35
C TYR A 89 8.95 7.55 -4.91
#